data_d5902000a0c084b40307a63a60471c7c
#
_entry.id   d5902000a0c084b40307a63a60471c7c
#
_cell.length_a   1.000
_cell.length_b   1.000
_cell.length_c   1.000
_cell.angle_alpha   90.00
_cell.angle_beta   90.00
_cell.angle_gamma   90.00
#
_symmetry.space_group_name_H-M   'P 1'
#
loop_
_entity.id
_entity.type
_entity.pdbx_description
1 polymer ?
#
loop_
_entity_poly.entity_id
_entity_poly.type
_entity_poly.pdbx_seq_one_letter_code
_entity_poly.pdbx_strand_id
1 'polypeptide(L)'
;MQAVLFLISPLLALVASLLVIAVIRFLDVLEREPWWAIAVSFGVGLMTVVPAIVLSGLVGVLWTLLLGPDAPEEMLAVVVTAPVVEEAVKAAGVVLVLLLIRREMDSLTDFVVYACVVAVAFEFCENTLYLWSRLSTPEGSVLAWLAEFNARTIASAGMHAVFSAWIGFALWCVVRARGLTRWLAPLGGFVLAILLHALNNLGAWLSGVGDPATITVVN
;
A
#
# COMPACT_ATOMS: atom_id res chain seq x y z
N MET A 1 28.17 7.61 4.11
CA MET A 1 26.96 8.21 3.52
C MET A 1 25.81 7.20 3.46
N GLN A 2 25.98 6.00 2.88
CA GLN A 2 24.94 4.95 2.82
C GLN A 2 24.35 4.59 4.20
N ALA A 3 25.17 4.43 5.25
CA ALA A 3 24.70 4.16 6.60
C ALA A 3 23.76 5.26 7.15
N VAL A 4 24.03 6.51 6.82
CA VAL A 4 23.14 7.63 7.21
C VAL A 4 21.82 7.55 6.46
N LEU A 5 21.84 7.31 5.14
CA LEU A 5 20.64 7.14 4.34
C LEU A 5 19.79 5.96 4.81
N PHE A 6 20.43 4.85 5.18
CA PHE A 6 19.76 3.69 5.74
C PHE A 6 19.00 4.04 7.03
N LEU A 7 19.62 4.80 7.94
CA LEU A 7 18.99 5.20 9.21
C LEU A 7 17.87 6.24 9.03
N ILE A 8 18.00 7.15 8.07
CA ILE A 8 16.99 8.20 7.87
C ILE A 8 15.83 7.76 6.98
N SER A 9 15.97 6.68 6.19
CA SER A 9 14.90 6.17 5.31
C SER A 9 13.56 5.98 6.03
N PRO A 10 13.48 5.25 7.17
CA PRO A 10 12.22 5.09 7.87
C PRO A 10 11.69 6.41 8.45
N LEU A 11 12.56 7.34 8.84
CA LEU A 11 12.12 8.65 9.35
C LEU A 11 11.45 9.48 8.23
N LEU A 12 12.03 9.49 7.04
CA LEU A 12 11.49 10.22 5.89
C LEU A 12 10.17 9.59 5.42
N ALA A 13 10.11 8.25 5.33
CA ALA A 13 8.87 7.53 5.01
C ALA A 13 7.78 7.81 6.06
N LEU A 14 8.13 7.85 7.36
CA LEU A 14 7.19 8.16 8.44
C LEU A 14 6.67 9.60 8.33
N VAL A 15 7.55 10.57 8.08
CA VAL A 15 7.14 11.98 7.89
C VAL A 15 6.16 12.11 6.74
N ALA A 16 6.44 11.48 5.59
CA ALA A 16 5.52 11.48 4.44
C ALA A 16 4.17 10.87 4.82
N SER A 17 4.17 9.72 5.49
CA SER A 17 2.94 9.05 5.95
C SER A 17 2.13 9.91 6.92
N LEU A 18 2.79 10.59 7.88
CA LEU A 18 2.12 11.49 8.81
C LEU A 18 1.52 12.72 8.10
N LEU A 19 2.18 13.23 7.06
CA LEU A 19 1.65 14.32 6.22
C LEU A 19 0.39 13.85 5.46
N VAL A 20 0.42 12.64 4.88
CA VAL A 20 -0.77 12.06 4.21
C VAL A 20 -1.92 11.88 5.20
N ILE A 21 -1.66 11.34 6.40
CA ILE A 21 -2.68 11.20 7.46
C ILE A 21 -3.21 12.57 7.88
N ALA A 22 -2.35 13.58 7.99
CA ALA A 22 -2.78 14.95 8.32
C ALA A 22 -3.70 15.54 7.24
N VAL A 23 -3.42 15.27 5.94
CA VAL A 23 -4.29 15.67 4.82
C VAL A 23 -5.62 14.92 4.88
N ILE A 24 -5.62 13.59 5.07
CA ILE A 24 -6.84 12.79 5.19
C ILE A 24 -7.71 13.35 6.33
N ARG A 25 -7.13 13.58 7.50
CA ARG A 25 -7.83 14.14 8.64
C ARG A 25 -8.29 15.59 8.45
N PHE A 26 -7.57 16.37 7.65
CA PHE A 26 -8.00 17.74 7.29
C PHE A 26 -9.20 17.73 6.35
N LEU A 27 -9.25 16.76 5.43
CA LEU A 27 -10.38 16.57 4.49
C LEU A 27 -11.61 15.97 5.18
N ASP A 28 -11.44 15.32 6.32
CA ASP A 28 -12.52 14.85 7.18
C ASP A 28 -13.11 16.03 7.97
N VAL A 29 -14.06 16.72 7.33
CA VAL A 29 -14.60 18.01 7.80
C VAL A 29 -15.79 17.84 8.74
N LEU A 30 -16.49 16.70 8.62
CA LEU A 30 -17.77 16.49 9.32
C LEU A 30 -17.55 16.07 10.76
N GLU A 31 -16.73 15.07 10.99
CA GLU A 31 -16.39 14.55 12.32
C GLU A 31 -14.96 14.01 12.31
N ARG A 32 -14.05 14.74 12.94
CA ARG A 32 -12.63 14.37 12.93
C ARG A 32 -12.36 13.16 13.81
N GLU A 33 -11.84 12.12 13.20
CA GLU A 33 -11.48 10.88 13.87
C GLU A 33 -10.51 11.10 15.04
N PRO A 34 -10.72 10.42 16.19
CA PRO A 34 -9.85 10.55 17.35
C PRO A 34 -8.46 9.94 17.07
N TRP A 35 -7.42 10.61 17.56
CA TRP A 35 -6.03 10.17 17.32
C TRP A 35 -5.71 8.75 17.80
N TRP A 36 -6.39 8.27 18.82
CA TRP A 36 -6.18 6.91 19.29
C TRP A 36 -6.70 5.87 18.29
N ALA A 37 -7.82 6.12 17.62
CA ALA A 37 -8.36 5.24 16.60
C ALA A 37 -7.52 5.27 15.31
N ILE A 38 -7.01 6.46 14.94
CA ILE A 38 -5.98 6.60 13.89
C ILE A 38 -4.74 5.76 14.25
N ALA A 39 -4.24 5.84 15.50
CA ALA A 39 -3.08 5.07 15.94
C ALA A 39 -3.33 3.56 15.93
N VAL A 40 -4.52 3.09 16.33
CA VAL A 40 -4.92 1.68 16.23
C VAL A 40 -4.92 1.23 14.76
N SER A 41 -5.54 2.00 13.87
CA SER A 41 -5.62 1.69 12.44
C SER A 41 -4.24 1.66 11.78
N PHE A 42 -3.36 2.60 12.15
CA PHE A 42 -1.97 2.62 11.72
C PHE A 42 -1.22 1.37 12.21
N GLY A 43 -1.37 1.01 13.48
CA GLY A 43 -0.78 -0.21 14.06
C GLY A 43 -1.24 -1.48 13.33
N VAL A 44 -2.53 -1.59 13.02
CA VAL A 44 -3.07 -2.71 12.23
C VAL A 44 -2.45 -2.71 10.82
N GLY A 45 -2.33 -1.55 10.17
CA GLY A 45 -1.69 -1.43 8.86
C GLY A 45 -0.24 -1.93 8.85
N LEU A 46 0.56 -1.61 9.88
CA LEU A 46 1.91 -2.16 10.03
C LEU A 46 1.91 -3.69 10.10
N MET A 47 0.93 -4.28 10.80
CA MET A 47 0.82 -5.74 10.93
C MET A 47 0.48 -6.44 9.62
N THR A 48 -0.12 -5.77 8.64
CA THR A 48 -0.50 -6.35 7.35
C THR A 48 0.70 -6.61 6.42
N VAL A 49 1.84 -5.98 6.66
CA VAL A 49 3.03 -6.08 5.78
C VAL A 49 3.62 -7.48 5.78
N VAL A 50 3.78 -8.10 6.95
CA VAL A 50 4.39 -9.44 7.05
C VAL A 50 3.56 -10.50 6.32
N PRO A 51 2.23 -10.61 6.54
CA PRO A 51 1.40 -11.52 5.74
C PRO A 51 1.47 -11.24 4.24
N ALA A 52 1.52 -9.97 3.81
CA ALA A 52 1.63 -9.62 2.40
C ALA A 52 2.93 -10.15 1.78
N ILE A 53 4.08 -9.96 2.44
CA ILE A 53 5.38 -10.46 1.98
C ILE A 53 5.35 -12.00 1.87
N VAL A 54 4.85 -12.69 2.90
CA VAL A 54 4.79 -14.17 2.91
C VAL A 54 3.89 -14.70 1.79
N LEU A 55 2.68 -14.13 1.66
CA LEU A 55 1.72 -14.57 0.63
C LEU A 55 2.22 -14.26 -0.78
N SER A 56 2.82 -13.08 -1.01
CA SER A 56 3.42 -12.75 -2.31
C SER A 56 4.55 -13.71 -2.68
N GLY A 57 5.39 -14.07 -1.72
CA GLY A 57 6.42 -15.08 -1.94
C GLY A 57 5.85 -16.48 -2.30
N LEU A 58 4.79 -16.92 -1.61
CA LEU A 58 4.11 -18.19 -1.92
C LEU A 58 3.47 -18.17 -3.33
N VAL A 59 2.85 -17.05 -3.71
CA VAL A 59 2.28 -16.89 -5.07
C VAL A 59 3.40 -16.85 -6.11
N GLY A 60 4.55 -16.23 -5.82
CA GLY A 60 5.73 -16.27 -6.70
C GLY A 60 6.21 -17.70 -6.98
N VAL A 61 6.36 -18.52 -5.92
CA VAL A 61 6.67 -19.95 -6.08
C VAL A 61 5.63 -20.67 -6.94
N LEU A 62 4.34 -20.35 -6.75
CA LEU A 62 3.27 -20.93 -7.55
C LEU A 62 3.39 -20.56 -9.04
N TRP A 63 3.74 -19.30 -9.37
CA TRP A 63 3.99 -18.89 -10.76
C TRP A 63 5.14 -19.68 -11.39
N THR A 64 6.26 -19.84 -10.70
CA THR A 64 7.40 -20.65 -11.19
C THR A 64 6.98 -22.10 -11.46
N LEU A 65 6.18 -22.70 -10.56
CA LEU A 65 5.70 -24.07 -10.73
C LEU A 65 4.70 -24.25 -11.88
N LEU A 66 3.84 -23.25 -12.13
CA LEU A 66 2.79 -23.34 -13.15
C LEU A 66 3.28 -22.95 -14.55
N LEU A 67 4.14 -21.95 -14.64
CA LEU A 67 4.56 -21.36 -15.92
C LEU A 67 5.99 -21.75 -16.32
N GLY A 68 6.75 -22.34 -15.42
CA GLY A 68 8.14 -22.72 -15.62
C GLY A 68 9.12 -21.54 -15.43
N PRO A 69 10.44 -21.82 -15.63
CA PRO A 69 11.50 -20.86 -15.34
C PRO A 69 11.57 -19.66 -16.29
N ASP A 70 10.90 -19.74 -17.44
CA ASP A 70 10.86 -18.65 -18.45
C ASP A 70 9.67 -17.68 -18.23
N ALA A 71 8.94 -17.82 -17.10
CA ALA A 71 7.84 -16.92 -16.77
C ALA A 71 8.32 -15.49 -16.61
N PRO A 72 7.52 -14.46 -16.99
CA PRO A 72 7.84 -13.06 -16.73
C PRO A 72 7.61 -12.75 -15.24
N GLU A 73 8.43 -13.37 -14.36
CA GLU A 73 8.24 -13.37 -12.90
C GLU A 73 8.15 -11.97 -12.32
N GLU A 74 9.01 -11.04 -12.76
CA GLU A 74 9.01 -9.67 -12.26
C GLU A 74 7.69 -8.94 -12.56
N MET A 75 7.23 -9.00 -13.83
CA MET A 75 5.96 -8.39 -14.21
C MET A 75 4.78 -9.01 -13.44
N LEU A 76 4.74 -10.34 -13.32
CA LEU A 76 3.69 -11.04 -12.57
C LEU A 76 3.73 -10.66 -11.09
N ALA A 77 4.92 -10.56 -10.50
CA ALA A 77 5.07 -10.17 -9.11
C ALA A 77 4.56 -8.74 -8.85
N VAL A 78 5.00 -7.76 -9.66
CA VAL A 78 4.73 -6.33 -9.44
C VAL A 78 3.33 -5.94 -9.88
N VAL A 79 2.87 -6.42 -11.05
CA VAL A 79 1.62 -5.91 -11.65
C VAL A 79 0.40 -6.76 -11.28
N VAL A 80 0.60 -8.03 -10.95
CA VAL A 80 -0.52 -8.95 -10.64
C VAL A 80 -0.52 -9.36 -9.17
N THR A 81 0.56 -9.97 -8.70
CA THR A 81 0.61 -10.58 -7.37
C THR A 81 0.54 -9.54 -6.27
N ALA A 82 1.39 -8.50 -6.32
CA ALA A 82 1.44 -7.48 -5.29
C ALA A 82 0.07 -6.79 -5.13
N PRO A 83 -0.58 -6.23 -6.17
CA PRO A 83 -1.89 -5.60 -6.02
C PRO A 83 -2.96 -6.54 -5.43
N VAL A 84 -3.03 -7.78 -5.88
CA VAL A 84 -4.04 -8.73 -5.39
C VAL A 84 -3.80 -9.10 -3.93
N VAL A 85 -2.58 -9.48 -3.58
CA VAL A 85 -2.23 -9.93 -2.24
C VAL A 85 -2.30 -8.78 -1.24
N GLU A 86 -1.74 -7.63 -1.59
CA GLU A 86 -1.67 -6.48 -0.70
C GLU A 86 -3.05 -5.90 -0.41
N GLU A 87 -3.91 -5.69 -1.43
CA GLU A 87 -5.25 -5.18 -1.19
C GLU A 87 -6.10 -6.21 -0.43
N ALA A 88 -5.90 -7.52 -0.62
CA ALA A 88 -6.57 -8.54 0.18
C ALA A 88 -6.15 -8.50 1.66
N VAL A 89 -4.86 -8.36 1.94
CA VAL A 89 -4.36 -8.29 3.33
C VAL A 89 -4.73 -6.96 3.98
N LYS A 90 -4.69 -5.84 3.25
CA LYS A 90 -5.17 -4.53 3.73
C LYS A 90 -6.68 -4.59 4.03
N ALA A 91 -7.48 -5.22 3.16
CA ALA A 91 -8.91 -5.43 3.42
C ALA A 91 -9.16 -6.23 4.71
N ALA A 92 -8.39 -7.30 4.95
CA ALA A 92 -8.44 -8.03 6.21
C ALA A 92 -8.05 -7.14 7.41
N GLY A 93 -7.06 -6.28 7.25
CA GLY A 93 -6.69 -5.27 8.24
C GLY A 93 -7.82 -4.29 8.54
N VAL A 94 -8.51 -3.77 7.51
CA VAL A 94 -9.67 -2.87 7.68
C VAL A 94 -10.83 -3.58 8.40
N VAL A 95 -11.07 -4.86 8.09
CA VAL A 95 -12.04 -5.67 8.84
C VAL A 95 -11.63 -5.81 10.31
N LEU A 96 -10.35 -6.03 10.59
CA LEU A 96 -9.85 -6.08 11.97
C LEU A 96 -10.04 -4.73 12.69
N VAL A 97 -9.78 -3.61 12.03
CA VAL A 97 -10.07 -2.26 12.57
C VAL A 97 -11.55 -2.13 12.92
N LEU A 98 -12.46 -2.52 12.00
CA LEU A 98 -13.90 -2.52 12.28
C LEU A 98 -14.25 -3.34 13.52
N LEU A 99 -13.63 -4.50 13.73
CA LEU A 99 -13.90 -5.32 14.91
C LEU A 99 -13.37 -4.70 16.21
N LEU A 100 -12.23 -3.99 16.15
CA LEU A 100 -11.59 -3.38 17.31
C LEU A 100 -12.27 -2.07 17.73
N ILE A 101 -12.64 -1.22 16.76
CA ILE A 101 -13.14 0.15 17.00
C ILE A 101 -14.50 0.42 16.38
N ARG A 102 -15.35 -0.59 16.27
CA ARG A 102 -16.66 -0.52 15.61
C ARG A 102 -17.58 0.62 16.06
N ARG A 103 -17.34 1.19 17.24
CA ARG A 103 -18.14 2.29 17.79
C ARG A 103 -17.78 3.64 17.16
N GLU A 104 -16.58 3.74 16.60
CA GLU A 104 -16.07 4.91 15.88
C GLU A 104 -16.33 4.81 14.37
N MET A 105 -16.93 3.70 13.87
CA MET A 105 -17.19 3.48 12.45
C MET A 105 -18.69 3.53 12.18
N ASP A 106 -19.28 4.70 12.23
CA ASP A 106 -20.71 4.89 12.07
C ASP A 106 -21.11 5.59 10.75
N SER A 107 -20.20 6.31 10.12
CA SER A 107 -20.37 6.99 8.82
C SER A 107 -19.56 6.35 7.69
N LEU A 108 -19.90 6.66 6.42
CA LEU A 108 -19.08 6.26 5.27
C LEU A 108 -17.66 6.81 5.35
N THR A 109 -17.54 8.05 5.83
CA THR A 109 -16.25 8.75 5.92
C THR A 109 -15.28 7.99 6.84
N ASP A 110 -15.76 7.49 7.99
CA ASP A 110 -14.94 6.75 8.95
C ASP A 110 -14.36 5.48 8.32
N PHE A 111 -15.20 4.71 7.60
CA PHE A 111 -14.75 3.50 6.90
C PHE A 111 -13.67 3.82 5.87
N VAL A 112 -13.79 4.93 5.15
CA VAL A 112 -12.80 5.38 4.18
C VAL A 112 -11.55 5.89 4.88
N VAL A 113 -11.67 6.73 5.91
CA VAL A 113 -10.53 7.28 6.66
C VAL A 113 -9.69 6.16 7.26
N TYR A 114 -10.32 5.22 7.98
CA TYR A 114 -9.56 4.13 8.60
C TYR A 114 -8.94 3.17 7.59
N ALA A 115 -9.61 2.90 6.45
CA ALA A 115 -9.01 2.14 5.36
C ALA A 115 -7.79 2.85 4.76
N CYS A 116 -7.88 4.16 4.55
CA CYS A 116 -6.75 4.97 4.11
C CYS A 116 -5.58 4.93 5.10
N VAL A 117 -5.86 5.01 6.42
CA VAL A 117 -4.81 4.97 7.45
C VAL A 117 -4.10 3.61 7.49
N VAL A 118 -4.85 2.50 7.38
CA VAL A 118 -4.27 1.15 7.24
C VAL A 118 -3.33 1.08 6.03
N ALA A 119 -3.77 1.63 4.89
CA ALA A 119 -2.99 1.63 3.67
C ALA A 119 -1.73 2.52 3.75
N VAL A 120 -1.82 3.70 4.38
CA VAL A 120 -0.67 4.60 4.60
C VAL A 120 0.36 3.95 5.52
N ALA A 121 -0.06 3.20 6.54
CA ALA A 121 0.85 2.46 7.39
C ALA A 121 1.56 1.32 6.64
N PHE A 122 0.85 0.64 5.75
CA PHE A 122 1.45 -0.34 4.83
C PHE A 122 2.48 0.33 3.93
N GLU A 123 2.10 1.44 3.25
CA GLU A 123 2.96 2.24 2.37
C GLU A 123 4.24 2.71 3.08
N PHE A 124 4.14 3.11 4.36
CA PHE A 124 5.29 3.48 5.18
C PHE A 124 6.33 2.37 5.26
N CYS A 125 5.91 1.15 5.58
CA CYS A 125 6.81 0.01 5.65
C CYS A 125 7.39 -0.34 4.28
N GLU A 126 6.55 -0.37 3.27
CA GLU A 126 6.94 -0.68 1.91
C GLU A 126 7.97 0.32 1.39
N ASN A 127 7.73 1.63 1.51
CA ASN A 127 8.67 2.67 1.13
C ASN A 127 10.01 2.54 1.87
N THR A 128 9.96 2.22 3.17
CA THR A 128 11.19 1.95 3.93
C THR A 128 11.99 0.78 3.36
N LEU A 129 11.33 -0.33 3.04
CA LEU A 129 11.97 -1.52 2.47
C LEU A 129 12.56 -1.25 1.08
N TYR A 130 11.85 -0.52 0.22
CA TYR A 130 12.37 -0.12 -1.08
C TYR A 130 13.58 0.80 -0.98
N LEU A 131 13.55 1.80 -0.11
CA LEU A 131 14.70 2.68 0.12
C LEU A 131 15.92 1.90 0.65
N TRP A 132 15.71 0.93 1.52
CA TRP A 132 16.78 0.06 2.01
C TRP A 132 17.33 -0.86 0.91
N SER A 133 16.47 -1.42 0.06
CA SER A 133 16.91 -2.28 -1.03
C SER A 133 17.87 -1.56 -1.98
N ARG A 134 17.63 -0.26 -2.26
CA ARG A 134 18.52 0.56 -3.11
C ARG A 134 19.91 0.82 -2.52
N LEU A 135 20.08 0.62 -1.22
CA LEU A 135 21.37 0.76 -0.54
C LEU A 135 22.06 -0.58 -0.30
N SER A 136 21.32 -1.69 -0.41
CA SER A 136 21.79 -3.04 -0.05
C SER A 136 22.35 -3.83 -1.24
N THR A 137 22.19 -3.34 -2.48
CA THR A 137 22.74 -3.99 -3.67
C THR A 137 24.18 -3.54 -3.93
N PRO A 138 25.03 -4.36 -4.59
CA PRO A 138 26.38 -3.96 -4.99
C PRO A 138 26.41 -2.68 -5.85
N GLU A 139 25.36 -2.48 -6.65
CA GLU A 139 25.15 -1.30 -7.51
C GLU A 139 24.44 -0.17 -6.74
N GLY A 140 24.12 -0.39 -5.46
CA GLY A 140 23.42 0.54 -4.61
C GLY A 140 24.09 1.89 -4.54
N SER A 141 23.42 2.93 -5.01
CA SER A 141 23.93 4.27 -5.08
C SER A 141 23.00 5.28 -4.40
N VAL A 142 23.59 6.40 -3.99
CA VAL A 142 22.80 7.54 -3.47
C VAL A 142 21.81 8.04 -4.53
N LEU A 143 22.19 8.00 -5.80
CA LEU A 143 21.33 8.42 -6.90
C LEU A 143 20.11 7.49 -7.05
N ALA A 144 20.32 6.17 -6.99
CA ALA A 144 19.22 5.19 -6.99
C ALA A 144 18.28 5.39 -5.80
N TRP A 145 18.83 5.63 -4.62
CA TRP A 145 18.05 5.93 -3.43
C TRP A 145 17.23 7.23 -3.59
N LEU A 146 17.83 8.30 -4.13
CA LEU A 146 17.14 9.56 -4.39
C LEU A 146 16.04 9.40 -5.43
N ALA A 147 16.25 8.63 -6.48
CA ALA A 147 15.22 8.34 -7.49
C ALA A 147 14.05 7.60 -6.87
N GLU A 148 14.32 6.55 -6.08
CA GLU A 148 13.28 5.78 -5.36
C GLU A 148 12.52 6.65 -4.35
N PHE A 149 13.24 7.46 -3.56
CA PHE A 149 12.63 8.39 -2.61
C PHE A 149 11.69 9.37 -3.31
N ASN A 150 12.12 9.96 -4.42
CA ASN A 150 11.27 10.87 -5.18
C ASN A 150 10.05 10.17 -5.77
N ALA A 151 10.23 8.99 -6.37
CA ALA A 151 9.15 8.27 -7.02
C ALA A 151 8.10 7.78 -6.02
N ARG A 152 8.52 7.11 -4.94
CA ARG A 152 7.60 6.45 -4.00
C ARG A 152 7.16 7.35 -2.84
N THR A 153 8.08 8.09 -2.25
CA THR A 153 7.81 8.83 -1.02
C THR A 153 7.26 10.25 -1.28
N ILE A 154 7.53 10.81 -2.48
CA ILE A 154 7.03 12.14 -2.85
C ILE A 154 5.95 12.04 -3.92
N ALA A 155 6.26 11.52 -5.11
CA ALA A 155 5.36 11.55 -6.26
C ALA A 155 4.15 10.61 -6.11
N SER A 156 4.32 9.45 -5.45
CA SER A 156 3.26 8.47 -5.19
C SER A 156 2.75 8.49 -3.75
N ALA A 157 3.10 9.50 -2.95
CA ALA A 157 2.67 9.60 -1.55
C ALA A 157 1.15 9.51 -1.41
N GLY A 158 0.67 8.55 -0.63
CA GLY A 158 -0.74 8.32 -0.38
C GLY A 158 -1.50 7.60 -1.49
N MET A 159 -0.84 7.09 -2.52
CA MET A 159 -1.53 6.33 -3.57
C MET A 159 -2.19 5.07 -3.02
N HIS A 160 -1.57 4.39 -2.06
CA HIS A 160 -2.20 3.25 -1.38
C HIS A 160 -3.49 3.64 -0.64
N ALA A 161 -3.56 4.86 -0.07
CA ALA A 161 -4.79 5.38 0.51
C ALA A 161 -5.90 5.52 -0.55
N VAL A 162 -5.57 5.99 -1.75
CA VAL A 162 -6.54 6.10 -2.86
C VAL A 162 -7.07 4.72 -3.28
N PHE A 163 -6.22 3.69 -3.34
CA PHE A 163 -6.67 2.33 -3.67
C PHE A 163 -7.57 1.78 -2.57
N SER A 164 -7.11 1.82 -1.32
CA SER A 164 -7.83 1.23 -0.19
C SER A 164 -9.04 2.05 0.27
N ALA A 165 -9.22 3.30 -0.18
CA ALA A 165 -10.46 4.04 0.01
C ALA A 165 -11.68 3.27 -0.53
N TRP A 166 -11.52 2.55 -1.63
CA TRP A 166 -12.56 1.70 -2.22
C TRP A 166 -12.86 0.46 -1.37
N ILE A 167 -11.88 -0.04 -0.61
CA ILE A 167 -12.09 -1.09 0.39
C ILE A 167 -12.93 -0.56 1.56
N GLY A 168 -12.66 0.66 2.03
CA GLY A 168 -13.48 1.33 3.03
C GLY A 168 -14.92 1.49 2.58
N PHE A 169 -15.15 2.02 1.37
CA PHE A 169 -16.47 2.10 0.76
C PHE A 169 -17.14 0.72 0.64
N ALA A 170 -16.41 -0.29 0.18
CA ALA A 170 -16.88 -1.66 0.05
C ALA A 170 -17.36 -2.21 1.39
N LEU A 171 -16.57 -2.05 2.44
CA LEU A 171 -16.89 -2.53 3.79
C LEU A 171 -18.10 -1.79 4.39
N TRP A 172 -18.21 -0.47 4.18
CA TRP A 172 -19.41 0.29 4.54
C TRP A 172 -20.67 -0.28 3.88
N CYS A 173 -20.59 -0.63 2.59
CA CYS A 173 -21.72 -1.27 1.88
C CYS A 173 -22.09 -2.64 2.47
N VAL A 174 -21.10 -3.45 2.89
CA VAL A 174 -21.39 -4.72 3.60
C VAL A 174 -22.21 -4.49 4.86
N VAL A 175 -21.86 -3.45 5.61
CA VAL A 175 -22.47 -3.18 6.93
C VAL A 175 -23.82 -2.48 6.80
N ARG A 176 -23.96 -1.51 5.87
CA ARG A 176 -25.07 -0.56 5.83
C ARG A 176 -26.03 -0.75 4.65
N ALA A 177 -25.57 -1.26 3.51
CA ALA A 177 -26.43 -1.43 2.35
C ALA A 177 -27.38 -2.62 2.49
N ARG A 178 -28.41 -2.62 1.65
CA ARG A 178 -29.45 -3.68 1.59
C ARG A 178 -29.55 -4.24 0.18
N GLY A 179 -30.19 -5.41 0.06
CA GLY A 179 -30.44 -6.05 -1.23
C GLY A 179 -29.14 -6.40 -1.98
N LEU A 180 -29.17 -6.28 -3.30
CA LEU A 180 -28.06 -6.66 -4.17
C LEU A 180 -26.81 -5.81 -3.97
N THR A 181 -26.97 -4.53 -3.63
CA THR A 181 -25.86 -3.60 -3.39
C THR A 181 -24.92 -4.09 -2.28
N ARG A 182 -25.47 -4.74 -1.25
CA ARG A 182 -24.69 -5.31 -0.14
C ARG A 182 -23.64 -6.33 -0.61
N TRP A 183 -23.88 -6.99 -1.73
CA TRP A 183 -23.01 -8.03 -2.26
C TRP A 183 -22.16 -7.56 -3.44
N LEU A 184 -22.73 -6.75 -4.33
CA LEU A 184 -22.04 -6.30 -5.53
C LEU A 184 -21.06 -5.14 -5.25
N ALA A 185 -21.40 -4.21 -4.36
CA ALA A 185 -20.52 -3.08 -4.07
C ALA A 185 -19.20 -3.50 -3.41
N PRO A 186 -19.15 -4.46 -2.45
CA PRO A 186 -17.90 -4.97 -1.93
C PRO A 186 -17.00 -5.60 -2.99
N LEU A 187 -17.58 -6.43 -3.86
CA LEU A 187 -16.83 -7.04 -4.95
C LEU A 187 -16.29 -5.96 -5.90
N GLY A 188 -17.13 -5.02 -6.31
CA GLY A 188 -16.73 -3.92 -7.21
C GLY A 188 -15.66 -3.03 -6.59
N GLY A 189 -15.80 -2.63 -5.33
CA GLY A 189 -14.82 -1.81 -4.62
C GLY A 189 -13.48 -2.51 -4.45
N PHE A 190 -13.49 -3.80 -4.10
CA PHE A 190 -12.26 -4.60 -3.98
C PHE A 190 -11.54 -4.76 -5.33
N VAL A 191 -12.29 -5.11 -6.39
CA VAL A 191 -11.73 -5.23 -7.74
C VAL A 191 -11.17 -3.88 -8.21
N LEU A 192 -11.87 -2.77 -7.94
CA LEU A 192 -11.41 -1.44 -8.32
C LEU A 192 -10.11 -1.05 -7.58
N ALA A 193 -10.01 -1.36 -6.29
CA ALA A 193 -8.77 -1.16 -5.53
C ALA A 193 -7.59 -1.90 -6.17
N ILE A 194 -7.76 -3.18 -6.50
CA ILE A 194 -6.74 -4.00 -7.17
C ILE A 194 -6.38 -3.41 -8.54
N LEU A 195 -7.36 -3.02 -9.35
CA LEU A 195 -7.11 -2.48 -10.69
C LEU A 195 -6.35 -1.15 -10.65
N LEU A 196 -6.74 -0.24 -9.76
CA LEU A 196 -6.04 1.04 -9.60
C LEU A 196 -4.59 0.84 -9.14
N HIS A 197 -4.38 -0.08 -8.20
CA HIS A 197 -3.05 -0.45 -7.72
C HIS A 197 -2.22 -1.09 -8.85
N ALA A 198 -2.78 -2.06 -9.58
CA ALA A 198 -2.12 -2.72 -10.71
C ALA A 198 -1.75 -1.72 -11.83
N LEU A 199 -2.62 -0.77 -12.14
CA LEU A 199 -2.35 0.28 -13.12
C LEU A 199 -1.21 1.21 -12.66
N ASN A 200 -1.18 1.58 -11.39
CA ASN A 200 -0.07 2.36 -10.82
C ASN A 200 1.25 1.60 -10.94
N ASN A 201 1.27 0.34 -10.55
CA ASN A 201 2.47 -0.50 -10.62
C ASN A 201 2.91 -0.78 -12.07
N LEU A 202 1.95 -0.98 -12.99
CA LEU A 202 2.24 -1.12 -14.40
C LEU A 202 2.87 0.17 -14.97
N GLY A 203 2.36 1.33 -14.59
CA GLY A 203 2.94 2.61 -14.99
C GLY A 203 4.38 2.78 -14.49
N ALA A 204 4.64 2.44 -13.24
CA ALA A 204 5.98 2.45 -12.66
C ALA A 204 6.91 1.46 -13.37
N TRP A 205 6.46 0.24 -13.62
CA TRP A 205 7.22 -0.80 -14.32
C TRP A 205 7.56 -0.40 -15.77
N LEU A 206 6.60 0.14 -16.52
CA LEU A 206 6.82 0.60 -17.91
C LEU A 206 7.75 1.82 -17.99
N SER A 207 7.75 2.69 -17.00
CA SER A 207 8.66 3.85 -16.95
C SER A 207 10.09 3.49 -16.54
N GLY A 208 10.33 2.24 -16.14
CA GLY A 208 11.61 1.79 -15.58
C GLY A 208 11.96 2.44 -14.25
N VAL A 209 11.04 3.14 -13.61
CA VAL A 209 11.24 3.67 -12.27
C VAL A 209 11.34 2.48 -11.32
N GLY A 210 12.51 2.37 -10.69
CA GLY A 210 12.77 1.27 -9.78
C GLY A 210 13.52 0.07 -10.38
N ASP A 211 13.69 -0.01 -11.71
CA ASP A 211 14.51 -1.05 -12.34
C ASP A 211 16.01 -0.76 -12.13
N PRO A 212 16.78 -1.70 -11.51
CA PRO A 212 18.23 -1.59 -11.40
C PRO A 212 18.93 -1.40 -12.76
N ALA A 213 18.40 -1.99 -13.83
CA ALA A 213 18.98 -1.93 -15.17
C ALA A 213 18.83 -0.53 -15.81
N THR A 214 17.79 0.24 -15.51
CA THR A 214 17.63 1.60 -16.06
C THR A 214 18.59 2.62 -15.47
N ILE A 215 19.14 2.34 -14.29
CA ILE A 215 20.13 3.23 -13.64
C ILE A 215 21.53 3.06 -14.23
N THR A 216 21.81 1.90 -14.84
CA THR A 216 23.09 1.62 -15.53
C THR A 216 23.23 2.28 -16.92
N VAL A 217 22.11 2.72 -17.52
CA VAL A 217 22.14 3.34 -18.87
C VAL A 217 22.44 4.86 -18.82
N VAL A 218 22.48 5.47 -17.64
CA VAL A 218 22.71 6.92 -17.47
C VAL A 218 24.17 7.23 -17.03
N ASN A 219 25.02 6.21 -16.93
CA ASN A 219 26.46 6.32 -16.77
C ASN A 219 27.14 5.90 -18.08
#